data_5247b5e784dd4a21124880b3e3254cb8
#
_entry.id   5247b5e784dd4a21124880b3e3254cb8
#
_cell.length_a   1.000
_cell.length_b   1.000
_cell.length_c   1.000
_cell.angle_alpha   90.00
_cell.angle_beta   90.00
_cell.angle_gamma   90.00
#
_symmetry.space_group_name_H-M   'P 1'
#
loop_
_entity.id
_entity.type
_entity.pdbx_description
1 polymer ?
#
loop_
_entity_poly.entity_id
_entity_poly.type
_entity_poly.pdbx_seq_one_letter_code
_entity_poly.pdbx_strand_id
1 'polypeptide(L)'
;MKNLPSLKDLHSDLKTLQKDDELTVLLNNEPPEAWVKTHPFIKGYKYVPIERVEFLLKKIFRKYKIEILREGTAFNGVYVVVRVHYLNPISNEWDYHDGIGAAQLQTKKGQSPADLSNINNGALSMAFPIAKTVAVKDACDHFGRLFGSDLNRKQQMTYTVDLTIIELTPEHPNWQKVQTALDNGTATIEKVKKRYNITPENEALLI
;
A
#
# COMPACT_ATOMS: atom_id res chain seq x y z
N MET A 1 23.02 -13.01 21.83
CA MET A 1 22.54 -12.30 20.62
C MET A 1 22.18 -10.89 21.07
N LYS A 2 22.70 -9.84 20.40
CA LYS A 2 22.21 -8.47 20.66
C LYS A 2 20.76 -8.42 20.20
N ASN A 3 19.84 -8.09 21.10
CA ASN A 3 18.44 -7.90 20.74
C ASN A 3 18.36 -6.76 19.72
N LEU A 4 17.69 -6.99 18.61
CA LEU A 4 17.38 -5.92 17.66
C LEU A 4 16.47 -4.91 18.37
N PRO A 5 16.64 -3.59 18.12
CA PRO A 5 15.74 -2.57 18.65
C PRO A 5 14.30 -2.86 18.17
N SER A 6 13.33 -2.65 19.03
CA SER A 6 11.92 -2.73 18.64
C SER A 6 11.54 -1.53 17.76
N LEU A 7 10.43 -1.63 17.02
CA LEU A 7 9.90 -0.46 16.28
C LEU A 7 9.63 0.73 17.18
N LYS A 8 9.19 0.49 18.43
CA LYS A 8 8.97 1.55 19.43
C LYS A 8 10.25 2.28 19.82
N ASP A 9 11.41 1.61 19.75
CA ASP A 9 12.71 2.22 20.07
C ASP A 9 13.25 3.03 18.89
N LEU A 10 12.82 2.74 17.67
CA LEU A 10 13.25 3.41 16.45
C LEU A 10 12.42 4.67 16.13
N HIS A 11 11.20 4.77 16.66
CA HIS A 11 10.28 5.86 16.35
C HIS A 11 10.01 6.73 17.58
N SER A 12 10.11 8.06 17.41
CA SER A 12 9.80 9.03 18.46
C SER A 12 8.30 9.31 18.57
N ASP A 13 7.54 9.14 17.50
CA ASP A 13 6.09 9.38 17.43
C ASP A 13 5.32 8.06 17.30
N LEU A 14 4.98 7.46 18.45
CA LEU A 14 4.27 6.20 18.50
C LEU A 14 2.82 6.31 18.01
N LYS A 15 2.19 7.49 18.11
CA LYS A 15 0.82 7.69 17.62
C LYS A 15 0.75 7.73 16.10
N THR A 16 1.74 8.33 15.45
CA THR A 16 1.85 8.26 13.99
C THR A 16 2.17 6.84 13.55
N LEU A 17 3.11 6.16 14.23
CA LEU A 17 3.43 4.77 13.94
C LEU A 17 2.22 3.83 14.09
N GLN A 18 1.38 4.03 15.13
CA GLN A 18 0.14 3.27 15.28
C GLN A 18 -0.82 3.47 14.11
N LYS A 19 -0.99 4.71 13.64
CA LYS A 19 -1.85 5.00 12.47
C LYS A 19 -1.29 4.36 11.18
N ASP A 20 0.03 4.36 11.00
CA ASP A 20 0.67 3.69 9.88
C ASP A 20 0.46 2.17 9.95
N ASP A 21 0.52 1.58 11.14
CA ASP A 21 0.23 0.16 11.33
C ASP A 21 -1.25 -0.15 11.06
N GLU A 22 -2.19 0.67 11.56
CA GLU A 22 -3.62 0.55 11.26
C GLU A 22 -3.88 0.61 9.74
N LEU A 23 -3.20 1.52 9.01
CA LEU A 23 -3.28 1.59 7.56
C LEU A 23 -2.69 0.33 6.91
N THR A 24 -1.55 -0.15 7.39
CA THR A 24 -0.91 -1.38 6.91
C THR A 24 -1.83 -2.59 7.11
N VAL A 25 -2.45 -2.73 8.26
CA VAL A 25 -3.43 -3.78 8.55
C VAL A 25 -4.64 -3.68 7.61
N LEU A 26 -5.17 -2.46 7.40
CA LEU A 26 -6.26 -2.24 6.46
C LEU A 26 -5.90 -2.68 5.03
N LEU A 27 -4.72 -2.29 4.54
CA LEU A 27 -4.24 -2.60 3.20
C LEU A 27 -3.98 -4.10 2.99
N ASN A 28 -3.68 -4.83 4.06
CA ASN A 28 -3.44 -6.26 4.05
C ASN A 28 -4.65 -7.13 4.41
N ASN A 29 -5.83 -6.54 4.58
CA ASN A 29 -7.08 -7.29 4.63
C ASN A 29 -7.36 -7.97 3.29
N GLU A 30 -8.10 -9.07 3.34
CA GLU A 30 -8.58 -9.72 2.13
C GLU A 30 -9.59 -8.83 1.40
N PRO A 31 -9.50 -8.73 0.06
CA PRO A 31 -10.55 -8.07 -0.70
C PRO A 31 -11.88 -8.82 -0.52
N PRO A 32 -13.03 -8.10 -0.52
CA PRO A 32 -14.34 -8.76 -0.47
C PRO A 32 -14.45 -9.85 -1.55
N GLU A 33 -14.93 -11.03 -1.19
CA GLU A 33 -15.02 -12.18 -2.10
C GLU A 33 -15.77 -11.83 -3.39
N ALA A 34 -16.84 -11.04 -3.30
CA ALA A 34 -17.61 -10.57 -4.45
C ALA A 34 -16.80 -9.70 -5.44
N TRP A 35 -15.64 -9.18 -5.05
CA TRP A 35 -14.76 -8.39 -5.91
C TRP A 35 -13.73 -9.25 -6.64
N VAL A 36 -13.45 -10.43 -6.11
CA VAL A 36 -12.44 -11.34 -6.68
C VAL A 36 -13.01 -12.07 -7.87
N LYS A 37 -12.35 -11.96 -9.01
CA LYS A 37 -12.73 -12.67 -10.25
C LYS A 37 -11.66 -13.69 -10.64
N THR A 38 -12.10 -14.73 -11.31
CA THR A 38 -11.20 -15.72 -11.91
C THR A 38 -10.89 -15.32 -13.35
N HIS A 39 -9.63 -15.41 -13.73
CA HIS A 39 -9.19 -15.07 -15.08
C HIS A 39 -9.75 -16.07 -16.11
N PRO A 40 -10.34 -15.60 -17.23
CA PRO A 40 -11.03 -16.49 -18.17
C PRO A 40 -10.10 -17.46 -18.90
N PHE A 41 -8.82 -17.09 -19.07
CA PHE A 41 -7.86 -17.87 -19.86
C PHE A 41 -6.76 -18.53 -19.02
N ILE A 42 -6.58 -18.11 -17.77
CA ILE A 42 -5.55 -18.67 -16.87
C ILE A 42 -6.27 -19.43 -15.76
N LYS A 43 -6.23 -20.75 -15.84
CA LYS A 43 -6.93 -21.63 -14.89
C LYS A 43 -6.54 -21.34 -13.45
N GLY A 44 -7.53 -21.01 -12.63
CA GLY A 44 -7.37 -20.78 -11.20
C GLY A 44 -6.74 -19.45 -10.81
N TYR A 45 -6.34 -18.60 -11.77
CA TYR A 45 -5.77 -17.28 -11.47
C TYR A 45 -6.86 -16.30 -11.06
N LYS A 46 -6.74 -15.76 -9.86
CA LYS A 46 -7.67 -14.79 -9.27
C LYS A 46 -7.11 -13.38 -9.37
N TYR A 47 -7.99 -12.40 -9.50
CA TYR A 47 -7.59 -10.99 -9.54
C TYR A 47 -8.69 -10.07 -9.04
N VAL A 48 -8.31 -8.87 -8.61
CA VAL A 48 -9.21 -7.74 -8.36
C VAL A 48 -9.34 -6.93 -9.65
N PRO A 49 -10.57 -6.67 -10.17
CA PRO A 49 -10.77 -5.86 -11.36
C PRO A 49 -10.30 -4.42 -11.19
N ILE A 50 -9.89 -3.78 -12.29
CA ILE A 50 -9.32 -2.43 -12.26
C ILE A 50 -10.27 -1.38 -11.67
N GLU A 51 -11.55 -1.50 -11.91
CA GLU A 51 -12.55 -0.59 -11.36
C GLU A 51 -12.62 -0.63 -9.83
N ARG A 52 -12.27 -1.76 -9.22
CA ARG A 52 -12.18 -1.92 -7.75
C ARG A 52 -10.86 -1.38 -7.22
N VAL A 53 -9.77 -1.59 -7.95
CA VAL A 53 -8.46 -1.00 -7.64
C VAL A 53 -8.56 0.53 -7.64
N GLU A 54 -9.12 1.13 -8.68
CA GLU A 54 -9.31 2.59 -8.74
C GLU A 54 -10.28 3.10 -7.68
N PHE A 55 -11.32 2.34 -7.34
CA PHE A 55 -12.20 2.67 -6.23
C PHE A 55 -11.43 2.72 -4.90
N LEU A 56 -10.57 1.74 -4.61
CA LEU A 56 -9.73 1.72 -3.42
C LEU A 56 -8.76 2.89 -3.38
N LEU A 57 -8.10 3.21 -4.50
CA LEU A 57 -7.23 4.39 -4.60
C LEU A 57 -7.97 5.66 -4.19
N LYS A 58 -9.17 5.89 -4.73
CA LYS A 58 -10.02 7.04 -4.39
C LYS A 58 -10.47 7.02 -2.93
N LYS A 59 -10.81 5.85 -2.41
CA LYS A 59 -11.37 5.72 -1.06
C LYS A 59 -10.32 5.90 0.03
N ILE A 60 -9.13 5.32 -0.14
CA ILE A 60 -8.07 5.26 0.87
C ILE A 60 -7.16 6.50 0.77
N PHE A 61 -6.62 6.74 -0.41
CA PHE A 61 -5.62 7.81 -0.60
C PHE A 61 -6.23 9.15 -0.99
N ARG A 62 -7.50 9.19 -1.46
CA ARG A 62 -8.24 10.38 -1.91
C ARG A 62 -7.60 11.13 -3.07
N LYS A 63 -6.28 11.39 -3.01
CA LYS A 63 -5.50 12.03 -4.08
C LYS A 63 -4.51 11.02 -4.64
N TYR A 64 -4.60 10.77 -5.93
CA TYR A 64 -3.65 9.94 -6.68
C TYR A 64 -3.53 10.44 -8.11
N LYS A 65 -2.44 10.09 -8.77
CA LYS A 65 -2.17 10.39 -10.18
C LYS A 65 -1.54 9.15 -10.81
N ILE A 66 -1.97 8.81 -12.01
CA ILE A 66 -1.34 7.76 -12.82
C ILE A 66 -0.56 8.46 -13.94
N GLU A 67 0.73 8.16 -14.00
CA GLU A 67 1.67 8.68 -15.00
C GLU A 67 2.20 7.52 -15.82
N ILE A 68 2.20 7.67 -17.16
CA ILE A 68 2.84 6.72 -18.06
C ILE A 68 4.29 7.16 -18.18
N LEU A 69 5.22 6.33 -17.70
CA LEU A 69 6.66 6.58 -17.75
C LEU A 69 7.26 6.11 -19.08
N ARG A 70 6.77 4.99 -19.56
CA ARG A 70 7.29 4.36 -20.76
C ARG A 70 6.26 3.47 -21.40
N GLU A 71 6.27 3.42 -22.71
CA GLU A 71 5.45 2.54 -23.53
C GLU A 71 6.21 2.09 -24.77
N GLY A 72 5.83 0.97 -25.32
CA GLY A 72 6.45 0.47 -26.54
C GLY A 72 5.90 -0.86 -26.99
N THR A 73 6.49 -1.34 -28.08
CA THR A 73 6.22 -2.67 -28.63
C THR A 73 7.42 -3.59 -28.42
N ALA A 74 7.17 -4.86 -28.17
CA ALA A 74 8.20 -5.88 -28.09
C ALA A 74 7.63 -7.17 -28.72
N PHE A 75 8.31 -7.67 -29.76
CA PHE A 75 7.85 -8.84 -30.53
C PHE A 75 6.40 -8.64 -31.03
N ASN A 76 5.48 -9.50 -30.61
CA ASN A 76 4.07 -9.48 -30.95
C ASN A 76 3.20 -8.90 -29.82
N GLY A 77 3.74 -8.05 -29.00
CA GLY A 77 3.06 -7.44 -27.85
C GLY A 77 3.40 -5.99 -27.64
N VAL A 78 2.70 -5.38 -26.71
CA VAL A 78 2.96 -4.02 -26.21
C VAL A 78 3.26 -4.08 -24.73
N TYR A 79 4.02 -3.12 -24.23
CA TYR A 79 4.25 -2.93 -22.81
C TYR A 79 4.03 -1.47 -22.41
N VAL A 80 3.63 -1.28 -21.17
CA VAL A 80 3.43 0.03 -20.53
C VAL A 80 4.06 -0.02 -19.15
N VAL A 81 4.82 1.00 -18.81
CA VAL A 81 5.32 1.24 -17.45
C VAL A 81 4.60 2.45 -16.90
N VAL A 82 4.00 2.30 -15.74
CA VAL A 82 3.29 3.39 -15.07
C VAL A 82 3.89 3.67 -13.70
N ARG A 83 3.67 4.91 -13.25
CA ARG A 83 3.85 5.33 -11.87
C ARG A 83 2.51 5.75 -11.29
N VAL A 84 2.13 5.12 -10.19
CA VAL A 84 0.96 5.49 -9.41
C VAL A 84 1.43 6.32 -8.22
N HIS A 85 1.25 7.64 -8.33
CA HIS A 85 1.49 8.56 -7.22
C HIS A 85 0.27 8.57 -6.30
N TYR A 86 0.49 8.64 -5.01
CA TYR A 86 -0.56 8.75 -4.02
C TYR A 86 -0.14 9.66 -2.86
N LEU A 87 -1.11 10.32 -2.27
CA LEU A 87 -0.90 11.09 -1.06
C LEU A 87 -1.11 10.16 0.13
N ASN A 88 -0.04 9.89 0.90
CA ASN A 88 -0.15 9.08 2.11
C ASN A 88 -1.09 9.78 3.09
N PRO A 89 -2.18 9.14 3.55
CA PRO A 89 -3.18 9.77 4.41
C PRO A 89 -2.68 10.04 5.84
N ILE A 90 -1.56 9.46 6.24
CA ILE A 90 -0.97 9.61 7.58
C ILE A 90 0.11 10.69 7.58
N SER A 91 1.13 10.57 6.72
CA SER A 91 2.23 11.54 6.64
C SER A 91 1.83 12.80 5.87
N ASN A 92 0.79 12.75 5.05
CA ASN A 92 0.38 13.79 4.11
C ASN A 92 1.49 14.15 3.09
N GLU A 93 2.34 13.19 2.77
CA GLU A 93 3.40 13.30 1.76
C GLU A 93 3.04 12.49 0.51
N TRP A 94 3.55 12.96 -0.64
CA TRP A 94 3.41 12.22 -1.88
C TRP A 94 4.44 11.11 -1.95
N ASP A 95 3.95 9.92 -2.32
CA ASP A 95 4.76 8.74 -2.57
C ASP A 95 4.30 8.05 -3.86
N TYR A 96 4.99 7.01 -4.32
CA TYR A 96 4.63 6.33 -5.56
C TYR A 96 5.03 4.86 -5.56
N HIS A 97 4.35 4.10 -6.43
CA HIS A 97 4.73 2.75 -6.83
C HIS A 97 4.79 2.67 -8.35
N ASP A 98 5.81 2.02 -8.86
CA ASP A 98 5.96 1.74 -10.29
C ASP A 98 5.39 0.35 -10.61
N GLY A 99 4.81 0.22 -11.79
CA GLY A 99 4.31 -1.07 -12.27
C GLY A 99 4.49 -1.23 -13.77
N ILE A 100 4.62 -2.47 -14.19
CA ILE A 100 4.77 -2.85 -15.58
C ILE A 100 3.62 -3.74 -16.02
N GLY A 101 3.14 -3.52 -17.23
CA GLY A 101 2.11 -4.35 -17.85
C GLY A 101 2.40 -4.60 -19.31
N ALA A 102 2.03 -5.78 -19.77
CA ALA A 102 2.15 -6.13 -21.17
C ALA A 102 0.86 -6.80 -21.67
N ALA A 103 0.61 -6.67 -22.96
CA ALA A 103 -0.48 -7.35 -23.63
C ALA A 103 -0.04 -7.81 -25.02
N GLN A 104 -0.40 -9.04 -25.35
CA GLN A 104 -0.12 -9.58 -26.68
C GLN A 104 -1.09 -8.99 -27.71
N LEU A 105 -0.57 -8.70 -28.89
CA LEU A 105 -1.38 -8.31 -30.04
C LEU A 105 -2.24 -9.48 -30.50
N GLN A 106 -3.52 -9.24 -30.66
CA GLN A 106 -4.45 -10.26 -31.13
C GLN A 106 -4.14 -10.64 -32.57
N THR A 107 -4.11 -11.94 -32.83
CA THR A 107 -3.91 -12.52 -34.18
C THR A 107 -5.16 -13.21 -34.68
N LYS A 108 -5.21 -13.48 -35.98
CA LYS A 108 -6.26 -14.30 -36.59
C LYS A 108 -6.28 -15.66 -35.92
N LYS A 109 -7.49 -16.21 -35.75
CA LYS A 109 -7.68 -17.49 -35.05
C LYS A 109 -6.87 -18.62 -35.70
N GLY A 110 -6.06 -19.32 -34.89
CA GLY A 110 -5.23 -20.44 -35.33
C GLY A 110 -3.96 -20.06 -36.08
N GLN A 111 -3.64 -18.78 -36.20
CA GLN A 111 -2.41 -18.31 -36.84
C GLN A 111 -1.31 -18.06 -35.82
N SER A 112 -0.06 -18.17 -36.30
CA SER A 112 1.11 -17.95 -35.45
C SER A 112 1.24 -16.47 -35.09
N PRO A 113 1.44 -16.15 -33.78
CA PRO A 113 1.73 -14.78 -33.34
C PRO A 113 3.14 -14.30 -33.74
N ALA A 114 4.01 -15.19 -34.20
CA ALA A 114 5.35 -14.83 -34.67
C ALA A 114 5.35 -14.13 -36.04
N ASP A 115 4.28 -14.28 -36.81
CA ASP A 115 4.11 -13.63 -38.10
C ASP A 115 3.22 -12.37 -37.93
N LEU A 116 3.82 -11.19 -38.08
CA LEU A 116 3.14 -9.90 -37.92
C LEU A 116 2.00 -9.69 -38.91
N SER A 117 2.01 -10.38 -40.08
CA SER A 117 0.92 -10.34 -41.07
C SER A 117 -0.40 -10.94 -40.54
N ASN A 118 -0.31 -11.74 -39.50
CA ASN A 118 -1.46 -12.36 -38.83
C ASN A 118 -2.11 -11.47 -37.78
N ILE A 119 -1.52 -10.29 -37.45
CA ILE A 119 -2.07 -9.36 -36.46
C ILE A 119 -3.38 -8.78 -36.99
N ASN A 120 -4.41 -8.79 -36.12
CA ASN A 120 -5.71 -8.22 -36.45
C ASN A 120 -5.62 -6.68 -36.58
N ASN A 121 -6.39 -6.13 -37.50
CA ASN A 121 -6.58 -4.68 -37.60
C ASN A 121 -7.12 -4.15 -36.26
N GLY A 122 -6.53 -3.04 -35.78
CA GLY A 122 -6.92 -2.45 -34.48
C GLY A 122 -6.36 -3.15 -33.24
N ALA A 123 -5.54 -4.21 -33.38
CA ALA A 123 -4.97 -4.93 -32.25
C ALA A 123 -4.19 -4.01 -31.29
N LEU A 124 -3.45 -3.00 -31.80
CA LEU A 124 -2.75 -2.00 -30.98
C LEU A 124 -3.71 -1.20 -30.11
N SER A 125 -4.84 -0.75 -30.67
CA SER A 125 -5.84 0.05 -29.93
C SER A 125 -6.48 -0.74 -28.79
N MET A 126 -6.48 -2.06 -28.86
CA MET A 126 -6.95 -2.94 -27.76
C MET A 126 -5.83 -3.29 -26.79
N ALA A 127 -4.62 -3.52 -27.27
CA ALA A 127 -3.51 -4.01 -26.47
C ALA A 127 -2.97 -2.96 -25.49
N PHE A 128 -2.82 -1.70 -25.89
CA PHE A 128 -2.33 -0.63 -25.01
C PHE A 128 -3.21 -0.37 -23.79
N PRO A 129 -4.55 -0.23 -23.91
CA PRO A 129 -5.43 -0.13 -22.74
C PRO A 129 -5.32 -1.32 -21.79
N ILE A 130 -5.19 -2.54 -22.32
CA ILE A 130 -5.00 -3.75 -21.52
C ILE A 130 -3.66 -3.70 -20.79
N ALA A 131 -2.56 -3.41 -21.51
CA ALA A 131 -1.22 -3.31 -20.92
C ALA A 131 -1.18 -2.23 -19.81
N LYS A 132 -1.77 -1.06 -20.05
CA LYS A 132 -1.89 0.00 -19.04
C LYS A 132 -2.67 -0.50 -17.79
N THR A 133 -3.80 -1.19 -18.00
CA THR A 133 -4.59 -1.75 -16.90
C THR A 133 -3.78 -2.73 -16.06
N VAL A 134 -3.02 -3.61 -16.71
CA VAL A 134 -2.12 -4.56 -16.03
C VAL A 134 -1.04 -3.80 -15.25
N ALA A 135 -0.40 -2.80 -15.86
CA ALA A 135 0.64 -2.00 -15.22
C ALA A 135 0.12 -1.26 -13.97
N VAL A 136 -1.07 -0.66 -14.04
CA VAL A 136 -1.68 0.02 -12.87
C VAL A 136 -1.97 -0.99 -11.75
N LYS A 137 -2.45 -2.18 -12.08
CA LYS A 137 -2.69 -3.22 -11.07
C LYS A 137 -1.40 -3.70 -10.45
N ASP A 138 -0.35 -3.92 -11.24
CA ASP A 138 0.98 -4.30 -10.78
C ASP A 138 1.57 -3.25 -9.82
N ALA A 139 1.49 -1.96 -10.15
CA ALA A 139 1.86 -0.87 -9.23
C ALA A 139 1.05 -0.89 -7.94
N CYS A 140 -0.26 -1.18 -8.02
CA CYS A 140 -1.15 -1.19 -6.86
C CYS A 140 -1.00 -2.45 -5.99
N ASP A 141 -0.47 -3.56 -6.52
CA ASP A 141 -0.18 -4.76 -5.73
C ASP A 141 0.83 -4.48 -4.59
N HIS A 142 1.66 -3.45 -4.72
CA HIS A 142 2.56 -2.98 -3.67
C HIS A 142 1.85 -2.44 -2.43
N PHE A 143 0.59 -2.02 -2.53
CA PHE A 143 -0.20 -1.61 -1.37
C PHE A 143 -0.59 -2.77 -0.46
N GLY A 144 -0.69 -3.99 -0.97
CA GLY A 144 -1.00 -5.18 -0.19
C GLY A 144 -2.22 -5.97 -0.68
N ARG A 145 -2.67 -6.90 0.17
CA ARG A 145 -3.67 -7.92 -0.17
C ARG A 145 -5.01 -7.36 -0.62
N LEU A 146 -5.43 -6.24 -0.06
CA LEU A 146 -6.69 -5.59 -0.42
C LEU A 146 -6.73 -5.20 -1.91
N PHE A 147 -5.58 -4.90 -2.50
CA PHE A 147 -5.41 -4.61 -3.92
C PHE A 147 -5.17 -5.85 -4.79
N GLY A 148 -4.94 -7.01 -4.18
CA GLY A 148 -4.85 -8.29 -4.88
C GLY A 148 -3.50 -9.00 -4.83
N SER A 149 -2.49 -8.47 -4.12
CA SER A 149 -1.10 -8.98 -4.16
C SER A 149 -0.93 -10.46 -3.83
N ASP A 150 -1.74 -11.02 -2.90
CA ASP A 150 -1.57 -12.38 -2.39
C ASP A 150 -2.66 -13.37 -2.84
N LEU A 151 -3.55 -12.97 -3.75
CA LEU A 151 -4.70 -13.81 -4.16
C LEU A 151 -4.32 -15.18 -4.71
N ASN A 152 -3.12 -15.31 -5.28
CA ASN A 152 -2.64 -16.53 -5.92
C ASN A 152 -1.52 -17.21 -5.14
N ARG A 153 -1.17 -16.71 -3.94
CA ARG A 153 -0.16 -17.32 -3.07
C ARG A 153 -0.77 -18.42 -2.21
N LYS A 154 0.02 -19.47 -1.97
CA LYS A 154 -0.40 -20.60 -1.11
C LYS A 154 -0.30 -20.28 0.38
N GLN A 155 0.61 -19.42 0.77
CA GLN A 155 0.83 -19.01 2.16
C GLN A 155 0.50 -17.52 2.30
N GLN A 156 -0.27 -17.21 3.33
CA GLN A 156 -0.61 -15.84 3.70
C GLN A 156 0.38 -15.36 4.77
N MET A 157 0.82 -14.12 4.66
CA MET A 157 1.63 -13.47 5.68
C MET A 157 0.74 -12.69 6.65
N THR A 158 1.12 -12.69 7.94
CA THR A 158 0.47 -11.87 8.96
C THR A 158 1.26 -10.57 9.10
N TYR A 159 0.55 -9.43 9.07
CA TYR A 159 1.14 -8.08 9.10
C TYR A 159 0.77 -7.32 10.37
N THR A 160 0.45 -7.99 11.45
CA THR A 160 0.11 -7.32 12.71
C THR A 160 1.36 -7.03 13.52
N VAL A 161 1.47 -5.80 14.00
CA VAL A 161 2.48 -5.35 14.96
C VAL A 161 1.76 -4.88 16.22
N ASP A 162 2.18 -5.35 17.39
CA ASP A 162 1.63 -4.85 18.67
C ASP A 162 2.26 -3.49 19.00
N LEU A 163 1.52 -2.44 18.70
CA LEU A 163 1.89 -1.04 18.95
C LEU A 163 1.02 -0.43 20.07
N THR A 164 0.62 -1.20 21.07
CA THR A 164 -0.16 -0.68 22.19
C THR A 164 0.52 0.53 22.81
N ILE A 165 -0.13 1.70 22.72
CA ILE A 165 0.32 2.93 23.38
C ILE A 165 -0.15 2.88 24.83
N ILE A 166 0.81 2.92 25.74
CA ILE A 166 0.55 2.82 27.18
C ILE A 166 0.02 4.16 27.70
N GLU A 167 -0.95 4.09 28.59
CA GLU A 167 -1.40 5.28 29.31
C GLU A 167 -0.35 5.72 30.35
N LEU A 168 -0.03 7.01 30.38
CA LEU A 168 0.86 7.58 31.37
C LEU A 168 0.03 8.06 32.58
N THR A 169 0.14 7.33 33.65
CA THR A 169 -0.50 7.64 34.93
C THR A 169 0.55 7.91 36.01
N PRO A 170 0.21 8.54 37.14
CA PRO A 170 1.15 8.78 38.24
C PRO A 170 1.85 7.51 38.74
N GLU A 171 1.23 6.34 38.64
CA GLU A 171 1.79 5.03 39.01
C GLU A 171 2.73 4.45 37.95
N HIS A 172 2.76 5.02 36.75
CA HIS A 172 3.60 4.50 35.68
C HIS A 172 5.10 4.69 35.98
N PRO A 173 5.98 3.69 35.77
CA PRO A 173 7.41 3.76 36.12
C PRO A 173 8.16 4.94 35.52
N ASN A 174 7.69 5.47 34.38
CA ASN A 174 8.30 6.61 33.71
C ASN A 174 7.68 7.94 34.11
N TRP A 175 6.68 8.01 34.98
CA TRP A 175 6.01 9.25 35.37
C TRP A 175 7.01 10.32 35.85
N GLN A 176 7.80 9.99 36.87
CA GLN A 176 8.79 10.93 37.44
C GLN A 176 9.84 11.37 36.44
N LYS A 177 10.28 10.45 35.56
CA LYS A 177 11.24 10.81 34.49
C LYS A 177 10.65 11.79 33.49
N VAL A 178 9.39 11.60 33.12
CA VAL A 178 8.68 12.51 32.21
C VAL A 178 8.48 13.86 32.87
N GLN A 179 8.03 13.89 34.12
CA GLN A 179 7.85 15.12 34.89
C GLN A 179 9.18 15.91 34.99
N THR A 180 10.25 15.24 35.39
CA THR A 180 11.58 15.88 35.44
C THR A 180 12.03 16.41 34.06
N ALA A 181 11.72 15.69 32.97
CA ALA A 181 12.09 16.12 31.62
C ALA A 181 11.29 17.34 31.15
N LEU A 182 10.02 17.47 31.56
CA LEU A 182 9.20 18.65 31.34
C LEU A 182 9.70 19.84 32.14
N ASP A 183 9.95 19.67 33.45
CA ASP A 183 10.45 20.71 34.35
C ASP A 183 11.80 21.28 33.89
N ASN A 184 12.68 20.42 33.41
CA ASN A 184 14.01 20.81 32.90
C ASN A 184 13.99 21.33 31.46
N GLY A 185 12.83 21.37 30.78
CA GLY A 185 12.69 21.79 29.39
C GLY A 185 13.32 20.85 28.35
N THR A 186 13.75 19.65 28.75
CA THR A 186 14.33 18.64 27.82
C THR A 186 13.26 17.89 27.00
N ALA A 187 12.01 17.94 27.45
CA ALA A 187 10.83 17.43 26.71
C ALA A 187 9.72 18.50 26.70
N THR A 188 8.81 18.37 25.75
CA THR A 188 7.57 19.16 25.71
C THR A 188 6.37 18.21 25.85
N ILE A 189 5.24 18.72 26.31
CA ILE A 189 4.02 17.92 26.48
C ILE A 189 3.56 17.29 25.16
N GLU A 190 3.77 17.99 24.03
CA GLU A 190 3.47 17.46 22.70
C GLU A 190 4.32 16.23 22.37
N LYS A 191 5.62 16.23 22.73
CA LYS A 191 6.49 15.06 22.57
C LYS A 191 6.05 13.89 23.44
N VAL A 192 5.62 14.17 24.68
CA VAL A 192 5.10 13.14 25.57
C VAL A 192 3.80 12.53 25.03
N LYS A 193 2.87 13.37 24.52
CA LYS A 193 1.62 12.94 23.91
C LYS A 193 1.80 12.10 22.63
N LYS A 194 2.93 12.22 21.96
CA LYS A 194 3.28 11.34 20.83
C LYS A 194 3.62 9.92 21.24
N ARG A 195 4.06 9.73 22.48
CA ARG A 195 4.55 8.44 22.99
C ARG A 195 3.60 7.77 23.99
N TYR A 196 2.81 8.55 24.68
CA TYR A 196 1.87 8.07 25.69
C TYR A 196 0.47 8.60 25.46
N ASN A 197 -0.55 7.82 25.87
CA ASN A 197 -1.88 8.35 26.08
C ASN A 197 -1.88 9.05 27.45
N ILE A 198 -2.41 10.28 27.49
CA ILE A 198 -2.48 11.08 28.72
C ILE A 198 -3.88 11.65 28.81
N THR A 199 -4.57 11.39 29.92
CA THR A 199 -5.87 12.02 30.19
C THR A 199 -5.67 13.50 30.53
N PRO A 200 -6.68 14.36 30.35
CA PRO A 200 -6.58 15.77 30.73
C PRO A 200 -6.22 15.98 32.22
N GLU A 201 -6.70 15.08 33.09
CA GLU A 201 -6.41 15.09 34.54
C GLU A 201 -4.92 14.81 34.78
N ASN A 202 -4.38 13.77 34.13
CA ASN A 202 -2.97 13.40 34.26
C ASN A 202 -2.05 14.43 33.60
N GLU A 203 -2.49 15.10 32.54
CA GLU A 203 -1.76 16.20 31.92
C GLU A 203 -1.62 17.38 32.89
N ALA A 204 -2.70 17.74 33.59
CA ALA A 204 -2.66 18.83 34.59
C ALA A 204 -1.74 18.53 35.79
N LEU A 205 -1.46 17.27 36.08
CA LEU A 205 -0.51 16.86 37.13
C LEU A 205 0.95 16.84 36.66
N LEU A 206 1.19 16.88 35.35
CA LEU A 206 2.53 16.89 34.76
C LEU A 206 3.09 18.31 34.52
N ILE A 207 2.20 19.30 34.42
CA ILE A 207 2.50 20.72 34.15
C ILE A 207 2.36 21.53 35.45
#